data_902c629c429026074144196a350f0f94
#
_entry.id   902c629c429026074144196a350f0f94
#
_cell.length_a   1.000
_cell.length_b   1.000
_cell.length_c   1.000
_cell.angle_alpha   90.00
_cell.angle_beta   90.00
_cell.angle_gamma   90.00
#
_symmetry.space_group_name_H-M   'P 1'
#
loop_
_entity.id
_entity.type
_entity.pdbx_description
1 polymer ?
#
loop_
_entity_poly.entity_id
_entity_poly.type
_entity_poly.pdbx_seq_one_letter_code
_entity_poly.pdbx_strand_id
1 'polypeptide(L)'
;MNRSIYTKLAISNLKNNRKSYIPYVLTAILTVMMYYMMANLAANSPMNQEALQIILSLSVHVIEIFALIFLFYTNSFLIKRRKREIGVYHILGMGKPQLAKMLVIETVVTGAVSILGGIFFGTALAKLMYALLKRMIHYDDKLAFRMSWEIAGNTVLFFTLIFALTLIYNLLQIRLANPIELLHAGSQGEREPKTKWFLTMAGIIFLGIGYYIAITTKEPLKALQLFFVAVI
;
A
#
# COMPACT_ATOMS: atom_id res chain seq x y z
N MET A 1 9.66 -7.32 -32.85
CA MET A 1 9.74 -8.25 -31.72
C MET A 1 8.37 -8.35 -31.05
N ASN A 2 7.75 -9.50 -31.05
CA ASN A 2 6.32 -9.72 -30.72
C ASN A 2 5.96 -9.32 -29.28
N ARG A 3 4.85 -8.60 -29.09
CA ARG A 3 4.25 -8.26 -27.76
C ARG A 3 4.11 -9.50 -26.84
N SER A 4 3.87 -10.67 -27.41
CA SER A 4 3.75 -11.97 -26.73
C SER A 4 5.01 -12.40 -25.98
N ILE A 5 6.22 -12.00 -26.40
CA ILE A 5 7.48 -12.41 -25.76
C ILE A 5 7.65 -11.73 -24.40
N TYR A 6 7.35 -10.43 -24.30
CA TYR A 6 7.49 -9.68 -23.03
C TYR A 6 6.49 -10.17 -21.98
N THR A 7 5.26 -10.52 -22.41
CA THR A 7 4.27 -11.08 -21.49
C THR A 7 4.68 -12.45 -20.98
N LYS A 8 5.19 -13.33 -21.87
CA LYS A 8 5.72 -14.65 -21.47
C LYS A 8 6.91 -14.51 -20.53
N LEU A 9 7.84 -13.59 -20.83
CA LEU A 9 8.99 -13.30 -19.95
C LEU A 9 8.55 -12.78 -18.58
N ALA A 10 7.61 -11.83 -18.51
CA ALA A 10 7.10 -11.30 -17.27
C ALA A 10 6.42 -12.39 -16.42
N ILE A 11 5.55 -13.21 -17.01
CA ILE A 11 4.89 -14.32 -16.31
C ILE A 11 5.90 -15.38 -15.86
N SER A 12 6.86 -15.75 -16.71
CA SER A 12 7.93 -16.68 -16.36
C SER A 12 8.76 -16.14 -15.21
N ASN A 13 9.06 -14.85 -15.22
CA ASN A 13 9.82 -14.17 -14.17
C ASN A 13 9.05 -14.14 -12.84
N LEU A 14 7.75 -13.85 -12.84
CA LEU A 14 6.90 -13.96 -11.66
C LEU A 14 6.92 -15.38 -11.07
N LYS A 15 6.87 -16.41 -11.93
CA LYS A 15 6.91 -17.82 -11.53
C LYS A 15 8.26 -18.22 -10.96
N ASN A 16 9.34 -17.83 -11.61
CA ASN A 16 10.71 -18.18 -11.20
C ASN A 16 11.10 -17.47 -9.89
N ASN A 17 10.63 -16.22 -9.69
CA ASN A 17 10.91 -15.42 -8.51
C ASN A 17 9.77 -15.46 -7.46
N ARG A 18 8.98 -16.52 -7.47
CA ARG A 18 7.83 -16.68 -6.55
C ARG A 18 8.17 -16.44 -5.09
N LYS A 19 9.38 -16.82 -4.64
CA LYS A 19 9.83 -16.61 -3.24
C LYS A 19 9.86 -15.13 -2.83
N SER A 20 10.03 -14.20 -3.79
CA SER A 20 10.02 -12.76 -3.55
C SER A 20 8.67 -12.12 -3.86
N TYR A 21 7.98 -12.61 -4.90
CA TYR A 21 6.69 -12.06 -5.32
C TYR A 21 5.53 -12.49 -4.45
N ILE A 22 5.48 -13.75 -3.98
CA ILE A 22 4.37 -14.23 -3.15
C ILE A 22 4.22 -13.39 -1.87
N PRO A 23 5.27 -13.14 -1.07
CA PRO A 23 5.14 -12.28 0.10
C PRO A 23 4.68 -10.86 -0.26
N TYR A 24 5.20 -10.28 -1.35
CA TYR A 24 4.80 -8.96 -1.81
C TYR A 24 3.31 -8.88 -2.18
N VAL A 25 2.83 -9.82 -3.01
CA VAL A 25 1.43 -9.87 -3.42
C VAL A 25 0.52 -10.13 -2.22
N LEU A 26 0.90 -11.04 -1.33
CA LEU A 26 0.14 -11.33 -0.10
C LEU A 26 0.02 -10.07 0.77
N THR A 27 1.11 -9.37 0.98
CA THR A 27 1.13 -8.10 1.71
C THR A 27 0.22 -7.07 1.07
N ALA A 28 0.28 -6.93 -0.26
CA ALA A 28 -0.56 -6.01 -0.99
C ALA A 28 -2.06 -6.40 -0.90
N ILE A 29 -2.40 -7.69 -1.02
CA ILE A 29 -3.77 -8.20 -0.82
C ILE A 29 -4.27 -7.83 0.59
N LEU A 30 -3.46 -8.09 1.62
CA LEU A 30 -3.83 -7.78 3.01
C LEU A 30 -4.04 -6.27 3.23
N THR A 31 -3.20 -5.44 2.64
CA THR A 31 -3.32 -3.97 2.74
C THR A 31 -4.59 -3.47 2.07
N VAL A 32 -4.88 -3.93 0.84
CA VAL A 32 -6.13 -3.60 0.13
C VAL A 32 -7.35 -4.11 0.91
N MET A 33 -7.28 -5.33 1.44
CA MET A 33 -8.34 -5.95 2.24
C MET A 33 -8.66 -5.12 3.49
N MET A 34 -7.64 -4.70 4.24
CA MET A 34 -7.83 -3.87 5.45
C MET A 34 -8.45 -2.51 5.12
N TYR A 35 -7.95 -1.84 4.10
CA TYR A 35 -8.51 -0.57 3.65
C TYR A 35 -9.98 -0.71 3.25
N TYR A 36 -10.27 -1.67 2.35
CA TYR A 36 -11.61 -1.91 1.84
C TYR A 36 -12.60 -2.31 2.94
N MET A 37 -12.16 -3.14 3.89
CA MET A 37 -12.94 -3.50 5.07
C MET A 37 -13.32 -2.27 5.90
N MET A 38 -12.33 -1.42 6.25
CA MET A 38 -12.57 -0.24 7.08
C MET A 38 -13.40 0.82 6.35
N ALA A 39 -13.18 1.03 5.06
CA ALA A 39 -13.97 1.96 4.27
C ALA A 39 -15.45 1.53 4.19
N ASN A 40 -15.73 0.22 4.02
CA ASN A 40 -17.10 -0.29 4.06
C ASN A 40 -17.71 -0.20 5.45
N LEU A 41 -16.94 -0.43 6.51
CA LEU A 41 -17.42 -0.32 7.89
C LEU A 41 -17.78 1.13 8.22
N ALA A 42 -16.96 2.09 7.81
CA ALA A 42 -17.23 3.52 7.98
C ALA A 42 -18.52 3.96 7.25
N ALA A 43 -18.68 3.52 6.00
CA ALA A 43 -19.85 3.88 5.19
C ALA A 43 -21.17 3.21 5.64
N ASN A 44 -21.08 2.04 6.29
CA ASN A 44 -22.26 1.35 6.84
C ASN A 44 -22.47 1.63 8.32
N SER A 45 -21.72 2.56 8.93
CA SER A 45 -21.89 2.91 10.34
C SER A 45 -23.25 3.61 10.56
N PRO A 46 -23.94 3.37 11.70
CA PRO A 46 -25.21 3.99 12.00
C PRO A 46 -25.07 5.52 12.09
N MET A 47 -25.94 6.24 11.38
CA MET A 47 -25.92 7.73 11.35
C MET A 47 -26.17 8.38 12.71
N ASN A 48 -26.76 7.64 13.65
CA ASN A 48 -27.08 8.14 15.00
C ASN A 48 -25.88 8.13 15.97
N GLN A 49 -24.71 7.65 15.53
CA GLN A 49 -23.50 7.57 16.35
C GLN A 49 -22.35 8.34 15.71
N GLU A 50 -22.42 9.67 15.81
CA GLU A 50 -21.41 10.58 15.25
C GLU A 50 -19.97 10.23 15.68
N ALA A 51 -19.79 9.89 16.96
CA ALA A 51 -18.48 9.51 17.50
C ALA A 51 -17.89 8.28 16.79
N LEU A 52 -18.70 7.25 16.55
CA LEU A 52 -18.27 6.05 15.86
C LEU A 52 -17.90 6.34 14.40
N GLN A 53 -18.71 7.14 13.73
CA GLN A 53 -18.50 7.53 12.34
C GLN A 53 -17.20 8.32 12.17
N ILE A 54 -16.92 9.25 13.09
CA ILE A 54 -15.67 10.01 13.12
C ILE A 54 -14.47 9.08 13.32
N ILE A 55 -14.53 8.15 14.28
CA ILE A 55 -13.43 7.22 14.57
C ILE A 55 -13.18 6.30 13.38
N LEU A 56 -14.21 5.76 12.75
CA LEU A 56 -14.07 4.88 11.59
C LEU A 56 -13.51 5.62 10.38
N SER A 57 -13.99 6.83 10.08
CA SER A 57 -13.47 7.64 8.97
C SER A 57 -12.01 8.02 9.19
N LEU A 58 -11.64 8.41 10.41
CA LEU A 58 -10.25 8.68 10.77
C LEU A 58 -9.37 7.45 10.57
N SER A 59 -9.85 6.27 10.98
CA SER A 59 -9.15 5.01 10.78
C SER A 59 -8.88 4.70 9.30
N VAL A 60 -9.82 5.05 8.40
CA VAL A 60 -9.61 4.91 6.94
C VAL A 60 -8.44 5.76 6.48
N HIS A 61 -8.37 7.04 6.87
CA HIS A 61 -7.26 7.92 6.47
C HIS A 61 -5.91 7.46 7.03
N VAL A 62 -5.88 6.96 8.27
CA VAL A 62 -4.66 6.38 8.85
C VAL A 62 -4.18 5.18 8.01
N ILE A 63 -5.12 4.30 7.62
CA ILE A 63 -4.79 3.13 6.78
C ILE A 63 -4.34 3.58 5.38
N GLU A 64 -4.89 4.65 4.79
CA GLU A 64 -4.45 5.21 3.50
C GLU A 64 -2.97 5.59 3.54
N ILE A 65 -2.56 6.35 4.54
CA ILE A 65 -1.18 6.79 4.69
C ILE A 65 -0.26 5.61 4.94
N PHE A 66 -0.68 4.71 5.84
CA PHE A 66 0.09 3.49 6.13
C PHE A 66 0.23 2.60 4.89
N ALA A 67 -0.84 2.42 4.11
CA ALA A 67 -0.84 1.64 2.88
C ALA A 67 0.16 2.20 1.86
N LEU A 68 0.18 3.52 1.68
CA LEU A 68 1.12 4.18 0.78
C LEU A 68 2.57 3.90 1.20
N ILE A 69 2.92 4.17 2.45
CA ILE A 69 4.28 3.98 2.97
C ILE A 69 4.68 2.51 2.88
N PHE A 70 3.79 1.60 3.30
CA PHE A 70 4.07 0.17 3.39
C PHE A 70 4.24 -0.49 2.03
N LEU A 71 3.39 -0.16 1.05
CA LEU A 71 3.51 -0.68 -0.31
C LEU A 71 4.75 -0.14 -1.02
N PHE A 72 5.10 1.14 -0.81
CA PHE A 72 6.37 1.68 -1.31
C PHE A 72 7.58 0.97 -0.71
N TYR A 73 7.58 0.76 0.59
CA TYR A 73 8.66 0.05 1.28
C TYR A 73 8.82 -1.38 0.78
N THR A 74 7.72 -2.15 0.75
CA THR A 74 7.75 -3.56 0.30
C THR A 74 8.11 -3.69 -1.18
N ASN A 75 7.64 -2.78 -2.03
CA ASN A 75 8.03 -2.71 -3.44
C ASN A 75 9.52 -2.38 -3.59
N SER A 76 10.04 -1.42 -2.81
CA SER A 76 11.46 -1.07 -2.83
C SER A 76 12.34 -2.28 -2.44
N PHE A 77 11.91 -3.05 -1.45
CA PHE A 77 12.58 -4.28 -1.05
C PHE A 77 12.55 -5.35 -2.16
N LEU A 78 11.41 -5.53 -2.82
CA LEU A 78 11.27 -6.43 -3.96
C LEU A 78 12.27 -6.07 -5.08
N ILE A 79 12.32 -4.80 -5.47
CA ILE A 79 13.23 -4.33 -6.53
C ILE A 79 14.70 -4.47 -6.13
N LYS A 80 15.06 -4.16 -4.87
CA LYS A 80 16.42 -4.35 -4.38
C LYS A 80 16.90 -5.80 -4.56
N ARG A 81 16.08 -6.79 -4.22
CA ARG A 81 16.40 -8.21 -4.41
C ARG A 81 16.60 -8.61 -5.88
N ARG A 82 15.91 -7.91 -6.79
CA ARG A 82 15.95 -8.20 -8.23
C ARG A 82 16.98 -7.41 -9.02
N LYS A 83 17.67 -6.46 -8.40
CA LYS A 83 18.66 -5.62 -9.08
C LYS A 83 19.69 -6.45 -9.86
N ARG A 84 20.18 -7.54 -9.26
CA ARG A 84 21.16 -8.44 -9.90
C ARG A 84 20.59 -9.10 -11.15
N GLU A 85 19.35 -9.59 -11.12
CA GLU A 85 18.70 -10.22 -12.27
C GLU A 85 18.49 -9.21 -13.40
N ILE A 86 18.04 -8.00 -13.07
CA ILE A 86 17.88 -6.89 -14.01
C ILE A 86 19.22 -6.55 -14.67
N GLY A 87 20.31 -6.55 -13.90
CA GLY A 87 21.67 -6.37 -14.41
C GLY A 87 22.09 -7.48 -15.39
N VAL A 88 21.80 -8.74 -15.10
CA VAL A 88 22.06 -9.87 -16.00
C VAL A 88 21.29 -9.74 -17.32
N TYR A 89 20.00 -9.39 -17.27
CA TYR A 89 19.21 -9.16 -18.49
C TYR A 89 19.81 -8.03 -19.35
N HIS A 90 20.36 -7.01 -18.71
CA HIS A 90 21.00 -5.90 -19.44
C HIS A 90 22.27 -6.35 -20.17
N ILE A 91 23.10 -7.22 -19.54
CA ILE A 91 24.32 -7.79 -20.18
C ILE A 91 23.95 -8.73 -21.31
N LEU A 92 22.87 -9.49 -21.18
CA LEU A 92 22.35 -10.37 -22.22
C LEU A 92 21.74 -9.60 -23.42
N GLY A 93 21.88 -8.25 -23.45
CA GLY A 93 21.46 -7.41 -24.56
C GLY A 93 20.04 -6.85 -24.45
N MET A 94 19.34 -7.02 -23.32
CA MET A 94 18.05 -6.36 -23.11
C MET A 94 18.28 -4.86 -22.81
N GLY A 95 17.78 -4.00 -23.68
CA GLY A 95 17.84 -2.55 -23.47
C GLY A 95 16.88 -2.08 -22.37
N LYS A 96 17.13 -0.87 -21.83
CA LYS A 96 16.28 -0.24 -20.81
C LYS A 96 14.79 -0.20 -21.17
N PRO A 97 14.36 0.07 -22.44
CA PRO A 97 12.94 0.04 -22.79
C PRO A 97 12.29 -1.34 -22.70
N GLN A 98 13.04 -2.40 -22.99
CA GLN A 98 12.52 -3.78 -22.89
C GLN A 98 12.31 -4.18 -21.43
N LEU A 99 13.27 -3.85 -20.56
CA LEU A 99 13.16 -4.03 -19.11
C LEU A 99 11.99 -3.24 -18.51
N ALA A 100 11.80 -2.00 -18.98
CA ALA A 100 10.67 -1.17 -18.57
C ALA A 100 9.32 -1.83 -18.91
N LYS A 101 9.16 -2.34 -20.15
CA LYS A 101 7.93 -3.06 -20.56
C LYS A 101 7.67 -4.30 -19.71
N MET A 102 8.70 -5.04 -19.37
CA MET A 102 8.59 -6.22 -18.49
C MET A 102 8.07 -5.82 -17.12
N LEU A 103 8.65 -4.78 -16.50
CA LEU A 103 8.21 -4.28 -15.19
C LEU A 103 6.79 -3.73 -15.20
N VAL A 104 6.37 -3.03 -16.27
CA VAL A 104 4.98 -2.57 -16.42
C VAL A 104 4.03 -3.77 -16.36
N ILE A 105 4.29 -4.83 -17.13
CA ILE A 105 3.43 -6.03 -17.15
C ILE A 105 3.41 -6.70 -15.79
N GLU A 106 4.56 -6.85 -15.13
CA GLU A 106 4.66 -7.43 -13.78
C GLU A 106 3.86 -6.63 -12.76
N THR A 107 3.99 -5.29 -12.78
CA THR A 107 3.24 -4.41 -11.85
C THR A 107 1.74 -4.45 -12.11
N VAL A 108 1.32 -4.47 -13.38
CA VAL A 108 -0.10 -4.59 -13.74
C VAL A 108 -0.67 -5.91 -13.26
N VAL A 109 0.02 -7.03 -13.48
CA VAL A 109 -0.45 -8.36 -13.05
C VAL A 109 -0.51 -8.45 -11.52
N THR A 110 0.56 -8.06 -10.83
CA THR A 110 0.61 -8.10 -9.36
C THR A 110 -0.39 -7.14 -8.73
N GLY A 111 -0.54 -5.93 -9.28
CA GLY A 111 -1.52 -4.95 -8.83
C GLY A 111 -2.97 -5.43 -9.03
N ALA A 112 -3.29 -5.97 -10.21
CA ALA A 112 -4.62 -6.50 -10.49
C ALA A 112 -4.98 -7.67 -9.55
N VAL A 113 -4.07 -8.63 -9.35
CA VAL A 113 -4.27 -9.74 -8.42
C VAL A 113 -4.45 -9.23 -6.98
N SER A 114 -3.66 -8.24 -6.57
CA SER A 114 -3.73 -7.68 -5.22
C SER A 114 -5.03 -6.92 -4.97
N ILE A 115 -5.48 -6.10 -5.93
CA ILE A 115 -6.72 -5.33 -5.81
C ILE A 115 -7.93 -6.27 -5.82
N LEU A 116 -8.01 -7.19 -6.79
CA LEU A 116 -9.14 -8.13 -6.88
C LEU A 116 -9.20 -9.06 -5.66
N GLY A 117 -8.07 -9.62 -5.25
CA GLY A 117 -7.97 -10.46 -4.05
C GLY A 117 -8.33 -9.67 -2.79
N GLY A 118 -7.82 -8.46 -2.65
CA GLY A 118 -8.10 -7.60 -1.50
C GLY A 118 -9.57 -7.21 -1.39
N ILE A 119 -10.23 -6.85 -2.48
CA ILE A 119 -11.68 -6.55 -2.49
C ILE A 119 -12.48 -7.82 -2.19
N PHE A 120 -12.13 -8.96 -2.78
CA PHE A 120 -12.83 -10.22 -2.56
C PHE A 120 -12.80 -10.64 -1.07
N PHE A 121 -11.60 -10.76 -0.50
CA PHE A 121 -11.45 -11.11 0.93
C PHE A 121 -11.93 -9.99 1.85
N GLY A 122 -11.72 -8.73 1.45
CA GLY A 122 -12.18 -7.56 2.18
C GLY A 122 -13.70 -7.48 2.32
N THR A 123 -14.43 -7.89 1.28
CA THR A 123 -15.91 -7.97 1.34
C THR A 123 -16.37 -8.99 2.38
N ALA A 124 -15.74 -10.18 2.42
CA ALA A 124 -16.06 -11.19 3.40
C ALA A 124 -15.77 -10.71 4.83
N LEU A 125 -14.61 -10.11 5.03
CA LEU A 125 -14.18 -9.60 6.32
C LEU A 125 -15.01 -8.38 6.76
N ALA A 126 -15.39 -7.48 5.85
CA ALA A 126 -16.26 -6.35 6.14
C ALA A 126 -17.63 -6.78 6.64
N LYS A 127 -18.24 -7.80 6.02
CA LYS A 127 -19.51 -8.38 6.49
C LYS A 127 -19.39 -8.94 7.91
N LEU A 128 -18.30 -9.66 8.18
CA LEU A 128 -18.06 -10.25 9.50
C LEU A 128 -17.85 -9.16 10.56
N MET A 129 -17.00 -8.16 10.27
CA MET A 129 -16.75 -7.06 11.19
C MET A 129 -18.00 -6.20 11.42
N TYR A 130 -18.80 -5.96 10.39
CA TYR A 130 -20.07 -5.28 10.54
C TYR A 130 -21.05 -6.04 11.45
N ALA A 131 -21.15 -7.35 11.31
CA ALA A 131 -21.98 -8.19 12.19
C ALA A 131 -21.50 -8.16 13.64
N LEU A 132 -20.20 -8.21 13.88
CA LEU A 132 -19.59 -8.06 15.20
C LEU A 132 -19.88 -6.68 15.82
N LEU A 133 -19.67 -5.61 15.05
CA LEU A 133 -19.90 -4.23 15.46
C LEU A 133 -21.37 -4.02 15.84
N LYS A 134 -22.30 -4.50 15.02
CA LYS A 134 -23.74 -4.45 15.30
C LYS A 134 -24.08 -5.13 16.62
N ARG A 135 -23.50 -6.30 16.90
CA ARG A 135 -23.69 -7.03 18.15
C ARG A 135 -23.13 -6.30 19.37
N MET A 136 -21.97 -5.67 19.23
CA MET A 136 -21.33 -4.91 20.33
C MET A 136 -22.12 -3.66 20.72
N ILE A 137 -22.72 -2.97 19.73
CA ILE A 137 -23.45 -1.71 19.95
C ILE A 137 -24.91 -1.99 20.37
N HIS A 138 -25.35 -3.26 20.42
CA HIS A 138 -26.75 -3.66 20.70
C HIS A 138 -27.76 -2.94 19.78
N TYR A 139 -27.36 -2.72 18.51
CA TYR A 139 -28.15 -2.01 17.54
C TYR A 139 -29.12 -2.96 16.85
N ASP A 140 -30.42 -2.84 17.19
CA ASP A 140 -31.48 -3.79 16.80
C ASP A 140 -32.11 -3.47 15.43
N ASP A 141 -31.60 -2.45 14.74
CA ASP A 141 -32.19 -2.02 13.47
C ASP A 141 -31.88 -2.99 12.31
N LYS A 142 -32.86 -3.13 11.40
CA LYS A 142 -32.83 -4.02 10.23
C LYS A 142 -31.86 -3.53 9.11
N LEU A 143 -30.87 -2.70 9.44
CA LEU A 143 -29.86 -2.26 8.48
C LEU A 143 -29.05 -3.46 8.01
N ALA A 144 -29.27 -3.82 6.75
CA ALA A 144 -28.48 -4.83 6.07
C ALA A 144 -27.18 -4.18 5.58
N PHE A 145 -26.06 -4.90 5.72
CA PHE A 145 -24.79 -4.51 5.11
C PHE A 145 -25.00 -4.27 3.61
N ARG A 146 -24.74 -3.06 3.16
CA ARG A 146 -24.80 -2.70 1.74
C ARG A 146 -23.40 -2.59 1.18
N MET A 147 -23.11 -3.41 0.18
CA MET A 147 -21.90 -3.29 -0.60
C MET A 147 -22.00 -2.04 -1.49
N SER A 148 -21.12 -1.07 -1.29
CA SER A 148 -21.08 0.13 -2.12
C SER A 148 -20.10 -0.07 -3.28
N TRP A 149 -20.61 0.05 -4.51
CA TRP A 149 -19.77 0.08 -5.72
C TRP A 149 -18.86 1.30 -5.77
N GLU A 150 -19.28 2.39 -5.13
CA GLU A 150 -18.48 3.61 -5.00
C GLU A 150 -17.20 3.34 -4.19
N ILE A 151 -17.31 2.65 -3.05
CA ILE A 151 -16.15 2.28 -2.24
C ILE A 151 -15.22 1.34 -3.00
N ALA A 152 -15.79 0.38 -3.74
CA ALA A 152 -14.99 -0.50 -4.59
C ALA A 152 -14.24 0.29 -5.67
N GLY A 153 -14.91 1.24 -6.34
CA GLY A 153 -14.29 2.13 -7.32
C GLY A 153 -13.18 2.99 -6.73
N ASN A 154 -13.43 3.63 -5.59
CA ASN A 154 -12.43 4.44 -4.88
C ASN A 154 -11.22 3.60 -4.44
N THR A 155 -11.45 2.37 -3.96
CA THR A 155 -10.38 1.43 -3.62
C THR A 155 -9.52 1.08 -4.83
N VAL A 156 -10.15 0.73 -5.97
CA VAL A 156 -9.43 0.44 -7.21
C VAL A 156 -8.61 1.65 -7.65
N LEU A 157 -9.20 2.84 -7.64
CA LEU A 157 -8.52 4.07 -8.05
C LEU A 157 -7.33 4.38 -7.14
N PHE A 158 -7.52 4.34 -5.83
CA PHE A 158 -6.48 4.65 -4.85
C PHE A 158 -5.28 3.69 -4.96
N PHE A 159 -5.53 2.39 -4.97
CA PHE A 159 -4.44 1.40 -5.08
C PHE A 159 -3.80 1.37 -6.47
N THR A 160 -4.55 1.61 -7.54
CA THR A 160 -3.98 1.78 -8.89
C THR A 160 -3.01 2.96 -8.93
N LEU A 161 -3.35 4.06 -8.26
CA LEU A 161 -2.46 5.22 -8.15
C LEU A 161 -1.19 4.87 -7.37
N ILE A 162 -1.28 4.14 -6.26
CA ILE A 162 -0.09 3.68 -5.51
C ILE A 162 0.78 2.77 -6.38
N PHE A 163 0.20 1.79 -7.09
CA PHE A 163 0.96 0.92 -7.97
C PHE A 163 1.58 1.68 -9.15
N ALA A 164 0.90 2.69 -9.69
CA ALA A 164 1.46 3.57 -10.73
C ALA A 164 2.65 4.38 -10.21
N LEU A 165 2.55 4.96 -9.02
CA LEU A 165 3.65 5.70 -8.39
C LEU A 165 4.86 4.80 -8.10
N THR A 166 4.63 3.60 -7.57
CA THR A 166 5.71 2.62 -7.35
C THR A 166 6.35 2.17 -8.66
N LEU A 167 5.58 2.01 -9.72
CA LEU A 167 6.07 1.70 -11.05
C LEU A 167 6.96 2.83 -11.59
N ILE A 168 6.49 4.07 -11.52
CA ILE A 168 7.27 5.25 -11.95
C ILE A 168 8.60 5.30 -11.20
N TYR A 169 8.57 5.10 -9.88
CA TYR A 169 9.79 5.06 -9.06
C TYR A 169 10.76 3.96 -9.51
N ASN A 170 10.27 2.75 -9.78
CA ASN A 170 11.07 1.63 -10.27
C ASN A 170 11.67 1.90 -11.64
N LEU A 171 10.90 2.51 -12.55
CA LEU A 171 11.37 2.88 -13.89
C LEU A 171 12.47 3.95 -13.83
N LEU A 172 12.33 4.94 -12.95
CA LEU A 172 13.34 5.95 -12.72
C LEU A 172 14.63 5.33 -12.16
N GLN A 173 14.54 4.40 -11.22
CA GLN A 173 15.71 3.69 -10.69
C GLN A 173 16.48 2.94 -11.80
N ILE A 174 15.77 2.23 -12.69
CA ILE A 174 16.42 1.49 -13.78
C ILE A 174 17.01 2.44 -14.83
N ARG A 175 16.34 3.55 -15.09
CA ARG A 175 16.82 4.53 -16.05
C ARG A 175 18.14 5.19 -15.62
N LEU A 176 18.28 5.44 -14.31
CA LEU A 176 19.45 6.08 -13.71
C LEU A 176 20.58 5.09 -13.36
N ALA A 177 20.28 3.81 -13.23
CA ALA A 177 21.28 2.81 -12.82
C ALA A 177 22.24 2.46 -13.97
N ASN A 178 23.52 2.32 -13.63
CA ASN A 178 24.54 1.76 -14.51
C ASN A 178 24.48 0.22 -14.47
N PRO A 179 24.61 -0.48 -15.60
CA PRO A 179 24.54 -1.95 -15.66
C PRO A 179 25.55 -2.64 -14.74
N ILE A 180 26.76 -2.11 -14.63
CA ILE A 180 27.83 -2.63 -13.77
C ILE A 180 27.46 -2.51 -12.29
N GLU A 181 26.88 -1.39 -11.90
CA GLU A 181 26.45 -1.13 -10.53
C GLU A 181 25.29 -2.06 -10.10
N LEU A 182 24.39 -2.39 -11.03
CA LEU A 182 23.31 -3.35 -10.80
C LEU A 182 23.82 -4.76 -10.52
N LEU A 183 24.90 -5.21 -11.14
CA LEU A 183 25.51 -6.51 -10.90
C LEU A 183 26.15 -6.61 -9.52
N HIS A 184 26.84 -5.55 -9.10
CA HIS A 184 27.54 -5.48 -7.81
C HIS A 184 26.61 -5.15 -6.64
N ALA A 185 25.36 -4.75 -6.91
CA ALA A 185 24.39 -4.41 -5.87
C ALA A 185 24.07 -5.56 -4.88
N GLY A 186 24.37 -6.81 -5.24
CA GLY A 186 24.20 -7.97 -4.36
C GLY A 186 25.39 -8.26 -3.43
N SER A 187 26.58 -7.68 -3.70
CA SER A 187 27.79 -7.88 -2.92
C SER A 187 28.20 -6.67 -2.07
N GLN A 188 27.60 -5.51 -2.33
CA GLN A 188 27.76 -4.35 -1.46
C GLN A 188 26.80 -4.51 -0.28
N GLY A 189 27.33 -4.71 0.93
CA GLY A 189 26.55 -4.66 2.17
C GLY A 189 25.70 -3.39 2.24
N GLU A 190 24.58 -3.45 2.93
CA GLU A 190 23.76 -2.24 3.14
C GLU A 190 24.63 -1.14 3.76
N ARG A 191 24.70 0.00 3.08
CA ARG A 191 25.32 1.18 3.67
C ARG A 191 24.59 1.51 4.95
N GLU A 192 25.32 1.69 6.04
CA GLU A 192 24.74 2.12 7.32
C GLU A 192 23.86 3.36 7.09
N PRO A 193 22.63 3.34 7.58
CA PRO A 193 21.73 4.47 7.40
C PRO A 193 22.31 5.69 8.12
N LYS A 194 22.67 6.73 7.38
CA LYS A 194 23.07 7.99 7.98
C LYS A 194 21.87 8.58 8.70
N THR A 195 21.94 8.67 10.02
CA THR A 195 20.92 9.31 10.85
C THR A 195 20.75 10.76 10.41
N LYS A 196 19.59 11.07 9.83
CA LYS A 196 19.25 12.44 9.47
C LYS A 196 18.70 13.14 10.70
N TRP A 197 19.60 13.65 11.53
CA TRP A 197 19.29 14.34 12.79
C TRP A 197 18.17 15.38 12.65
N PHE A 198 18.15 16.11 11.54
CA PHE A 198 17.11 17.10 11.25
C PHE A 198 15.70 16.49 11.16
N LEU A 199 15.55 15.31 10.51
CA LEU A 199 14.27 14.60 10.43
C LEU A 199 13.81 14.06 11.79
N THR A 200 14.75 13.61 12.61
CA THR A 200 14.45 13.13 13.97
C THR A 200 13.96 14.28 14.85
N MET A 201 14.62 15.44 14.79
CA MET A 201 14.18 16.63 15.51
C MET A 201 12.81 17.11 15.06
N ALA A 202 12.56 17.15 13.75
CA ALA A 202 11.25 17.51 13.21
C ALA A 202 10.17 16.54 13.71
N GLY A 203 10.41 15.22 13.69
CA GLY A 203 9.47 14.23 14.21
C GLY A 203 9.14 14.43 15.71
N ILE A 204 10.14 14.71 16.53
CA ILE A 204 9.95 14.99 17.96
C ILE A 204 9.10 16.27 18.16
N ILE A 205 9.35 17.32 17.37
CA ILE A 205 8.60 18.58 17.45
C ILE A 205 7.12 18.34 17.07
N PHE A 206 6.86 17.65 15.93
CA PHE A 206 5.49 17.33 15.50
C PHE A 206 4.75 16.48 16.54
N LEU A 207 5.42 15.49 17.11
CA LEU A 207 4.86 14.65 18.16
C LEU A 207 4.54 15.46 19.42
N GLY A 208 5.43 16.37 19.82
CA GLY A 208 5.19 17.30 20.93
C GLY A 208 4.00 18.22 20.71
N ILE A 209 3.86 18.78 19.50
CA ILE A 209 2.73 19.60 19.10
C ILE A 209 1.43 18.78 19.14
N GLY A 210 1.45 17.55 18.60
CA GLY A 210 0.29 16.66 18.63
C GLY A 210 -0.19 16.36 20.06
N TYR A 211 0.72 16.04 20.97
CA TYR A 211 0.40 15.85 22.38
C TYR A 211 -0.12 17.12 23.07
N TYR A 212 0.51 18.27 22.79
CA TYR A 212 0.03 19.54 23.34
C TYR A 212 -1.40 19.85 22.93
N ILE A 213 -1.74 19.67 21.65
CA ILE A 213 -3.09 19.85 21.12
C ILE A 213 -4.07 18.86 21.77
N ALA A 214 -3.68 17.58 21.89
CA ALA A 214 -4.52 16.55 22.49
C ALA A 214 -4.89 16.86 23.95
N ILE A 215 -3.95 17.38 24.75
CA ILE A 215 -4.18 17.70 26.15
C ILE A 215 -4.99 19.01 26.32
N THR A 216 -4.78 19.97 25.43
CA THR A 216 -5.41 21.30 25.55
C THR A 216 -6.86 21.34 25.06
N THR A 217 -7.22 20.39 24.16
CA THR A 217 -8.55 20.35 23.56
C THR A 217 -9.55 19.70 24.51
N LYS A 218 -10.60 20.43 24.89
CA LYS A 218 -11.62 19.97 25.84
C LYS A 218 -12.59 18.92 25.26
N GLU A 219 -12.71 18.83 23.93
CA GLU A 219 -13.57 17.87 23.26
C GLU A 219 -12.77 16.65 22.81
N PRO A 220 -13.02 15.45 23.36
CA PRO A 220 -12.19 14.26 23.09
C PRO A 220 -12.09 13.88 21.60
N LEU A 221 -13.18 14.03 20.85
CA LEU A 221 -13.20 13.70 19.42
C LEU A 221 -12.37 14.67 18.57
N LYS A 222 -12.46 15.97 18.86
CA LYS A 222 -11.64 16.99 18.20
C LYS A 222 -10.17 16.83 18.59
N ALA A 223 -9.89 16.52 19.84
CA ALA A 223 -8.53 16.23 20.30
C ALA A 223 -7.92 15.07 19.53
N LEU A 224 -8.66 13.98 19.34
CA LEU A 224 -8.24 12.81 18.57
C LEU A 224 -7.95 13.17 17.11
N GLN A 225 -8.86 13.90 16.44
CA GLN A 225 -8.67 14.31 15.05
C GLN A 225 -7.42 15.20 14.88
N LEU A 226 -7.28 16.21 15.72
CA LEU A 226 -6.15 17.14 15.66
C LEU A 226 -4.82 16.45 15.99
N PHE A 227 -4.82 15.51 16.94
CA PHE A 227 -3.65 14.71 17.26
C PHE A 227 -3.19 13.92 16.03
N PHE A 228 -4.10 13.22 15.34
CA PHE A 228 -3.74 12.47 14.15
C PHE A 228 -3.27 13.36 13.00
N VAL A 229 -3.90 14.53 12.78
CA VAL A 229 -3.45 15.50 11.77
C VAL A 229 -2.05 16.04 12.08
N ALA A 230 -1.69 16.18 13.36
CA ALA A 230 -0.37 16.70 13.74
C ALA A 230 0.74 15.62 13.70
N VAL A 231 0.40 14.34 13.86
CA VAL A 231 1.38 13.24 13.95
C VAL A 231 1.61 12.54 12.59
N ILE A 232 0.64 12.60 11.69
CA ILE A 232 0.72 12.05 10.33
C ILE A 232 1.30 13.07 9.37
#